data_106a41d4d19073151fe1ea2e02054329
#
_entry.id   106a41d4d19073151fe1ea2e02054329
#
_cell.length_a   1.000
_cell.length_b   1.000
_cell.length_c   1.000
_cell.angle_alpha   90.00
_cell.angle_beta   90.00
_cell.angle_gamma   90.00
#
_symmetry.space_group_name_H-M   'P 1'
#
loop_
_entity.id
_entity.type
_entity.pdbx_description
1 polymer ?
#
loop_
_entity_poly.entity_id
_entity_poly.type
_entity_poly.pdbx_seq_one_letter_code
_entity_poly.pdbx_strand_id
1 'polypeptide(L)'
;VELTSNLDKMIMKKLAIIFILAFGLMASSTIADSSSSSIVDAEPKYLTSDTFKQSINTGIVIIEFVASFADKFAEWESIEDGTYYRVDIEKYPDLKKKYKVRSIPTIMVFNNGVKELTYRANIMLELDVTAEEIHEDIEDIFSDKF
;
A
#
# COMPACT_ATOMS: atom_id res chain seq x y z
N VAL A 1 35.91 -10.57 3.96
CA VAL A 1 35.41 -11.27 2.76
C VAL A 1 33.88 -11.18 2.64
N GLU A 2 33.15 -10.76 3.68
CA GLU A 2 31.67 -10.67 3.62
C GLU A 2 31.12 -9.31 3.12
N LEU A 3 31.93 -8.29 3.00
CA LEU A 3 31.53 -6.94 2.55
C LEU A 3 31.30 -6.80 1.04
N THR A 4 31.80 -7.73 0.24
CA THR A 4 31.66 -7.70 -1.24
C THR A 4 30.36 -8.34 -1.74
N SER A 5 29.75 -9.23 -0.96
CA SER A 5 28.55 -9.97 -1.35
C SER A 5 27.27 -9.09 -1.39
N ASN A 6 27.18 -8.08 -0.53
CA ASN A 6 26.01 -7.20 -0.49
C ASN A 6 26.05 -6.10 -1.56
N LEU A 7 27.26 -5.68 -1.95
CA LEU A 7 27.41 -4.68 -3.01
C LEU A 7 27.06 -5.25 -4.38
N ASP A 8 27.41 -6.53 -4.64
CA ASP A 8 27.08 -7.21 -5.89
C ASP A 8 25.59 -7.47 -6.06
N LYS A 9 24.85 -7.72 -4.96
CA LYS A 9 23.39 -7.86 -5.00
C LYS A 9 22.67 -6.54 -5.30
N MET A 10 23.20 -5.42 -4.82
CA MET A 10 22.64 -4.09 -5.13
C MET A 10 22.92 -3.68 -6.58
N ILE A 11 24.08 -4.05 -7.13
CA ILE A 11 24.46 -3.72 -8.51
C ILE A 11 23.67 -4.56 -9.50
N MET A 12 23.39 -5.82 -9.22
CA MET A 12 22.62 -6.72 -10.09
C MET A 12 21.14 -6.30 -10.21
N LYS A 13 20.54 -5.72 -9.17
CA LYS A 13 19.16 -5.19 -9.24
C LYS A 13 19.04 -3.93 -10.13
N LYS A 14 20.12 -3.16 -10.28
CA LYS A 14 20.12 -1.94 -11.11
C LYS A 14 20.51 -2.17 -12.58
N LEU A 15 21.11 -3.29 -12.93
CA LEU A 15 21.53 -3.62 -14.29
C LEU A 15 20.46 -4.33 -15.14
N ALA A 16 19.36 -4.79 -14.54
CA ALA A 16 18.26 -5.44 -15.25
C ALA A 16 17.30 -4.46 -15.98
N ILE A 17 17.49 -3.14 -15.84
CA ILE A 17 16.57 -2.12 -16.39
C ILE A 17 17.11 -1.49 -17.71
N ILE A 18 18.33 -1.80 -18.15
CA ILE A 18 18.96 -1.10 -19.31
C ILE A 18 18.96 -1.91 -20.61
N PHE A 19 18.26 -3.03 -20.72
CA PHE A 19 18.34 -3.87 -21.91
C PHE A 19 17.05 -4.02 -22.74
N ILE A 20 16.19 -2.96 -22.81
CA ILE A 20 15.10 -2.91 -23.80
C ILE A 20 15.06 -1.51 -24.44
N LEU A 21 16.03 -1.23 -25.28
CA LEU A 21 15.98 -0.10 -26.21
C LEU A 21 16.86 -0.37 -27.44
N ALA A 22 16.40 -1.25 -28.30
CA ALA A 22 16.75 -1.28 -29.72
C ALA A 22 15.97 -2.38 -30.41
N PHE A 23 14.88 -2.07 -31.06
CA PHE A 23 14.55 -2.59 -32.40
C PHE A 23 13.14 -2.15 -32.80
N GLY A 24 13.04 -1.44 -33.90
CA GLY A 24 11.78 -1.38 -34.64
C GLY A 24 11.31 0.00 -35.05
N LEU A 25 12.01 0.60 -35.99
CA LEU A 25 11.48 1.64 -36.86
C LEU A 25 10.62 0.98 -37.94
N MET A 26 9.32 1.32 -38.05
CA MET A 26 8.58 1.49 -39.30
C MET A 26 7.11 1.87 -39.07
N ALA A 27 6.80 3.09 -39.39
CA ALA A 27 5.84 3.62 -40.36
C ALA A 27 4.34 3.57 -40.07
N SER A 28 3.78 4.78 -39.93
CA SER A 28 2.53 5.30 -40.54
C SER A 28 1.18 4.72 -40.11
N SER A 29 0.44 5.49 -39.34
CA SER A 29 -0.63 6.38 -39.87
C SER A 29 -1.44 6.99 -38.73
N THR A 30 -1.59 8.27 -38.81
CA THR A 30 -2.56 9.20 -38.20
C THR A 30 -3.87 8.56 -37.74
N ILE A 31 -4.13 8.69 -36.42
CA ILE A 31 -5.42 9.18 -35.94
C ILE A 31 -5.11 9.95 -34.64
N ALA A 32 -5.39 11.23 -34.66
CA ALA A 32 -5.42 12.07 -33.51
C ALA A 32 -6.56 11.61 -32.59
N ASP A 33 -6.21 11.04 -31.46
CA ASP A 33 -7.10 11.02 -30.31
C ASP A 33 -6.33 11.58 -29.13
N SER A 34 -6.72 12.80 -28.78
CA SER A 34 -6.22 13.53 -27.63
C SER A 34 -6.81 12.90 -26.36
N SER A 35 -6.26 11.80 -25.92
CA SER A 35 -6.42 11.40 -24.54
C SER A 35 -5.28 12.04 -23.76
N SER A 36 -5.56 13.20 -23.20
CA SER A 36 -4.80 13.72 -22.08
C SER A 36 -4.73 12.63 -21.03
N SER A 37 -3.59 11.96 -20.90
CA SER A 37 -3.29 11.19 -19.71
C SER A 37 -3.17 12.19 -18.57
N SER A 38 -4.33 12.55 -17.99
CA SER A 38 -4.35 13.05 -16.64
C SER A 38 -3.64 11.98 -15.81
N ILE A 39 -2.49 12.32 -15.24
CA ILE A 39 -1.95 11.65 -14.06
C ILE A 39 -3.04 11.88 -13.02
N VAL A 40 -4.01 10.98 -12.98
CA VAL A 40 -4.95 10.91 -11.87
C VAL A 40 -4.08 10.37 -10.76
N ASP A 41 -3.78 11.20 -9.77
CA ASP A 41 -3.31 10.74 -8.47
C ASP A 41 -4.33 9.67 -8.04
N ALA A 42 -3.97 8.41 -8.20
CA ALA A 42 -4.89 7.31 -7.96
C ALA A 42 -5.05 7.15 -6.45
N GLU A 43 -5.99 7.89 -5.87
CA GLU A 43 -6.33 7.74 -4.45
C GLU A 43 -6.71 6.27 -4.17
N PRO A 44 -6.35 5.73 -2.99
CA PRO A 44 -6.74 4.39 -2.61
C PRO A 44 -8.26 4.22 -2.64
N LYS A 45 -8.71 3.06 -3.10
CA LYS A 45 -10.12 2.73 -3.12
C LYS A 45 -10.69 2.70 -1.70
N TYR A 46 -11.87 3.29 -1.53
CA TYR A 46 -12.61 3.23 -0.28
C TYR A 46 -13.48 1.99 -0.20
N LEU A 47 -13.43 1.29 0.94
CA LEU A 47 -14.30 0.17 1.23
C LEU A 47 -15.55 0.63 2.02
N THR A 48 -16.64 -0.09 1.76
CA THR A 48 -17.89 0.01 2.51
C THR A 48 -17.99 -1.13 3.53
N SER A 49 -18.95 -1.06 4.46
CA SER A 49 -19.20 -2.17 5.39
C SER A 49 -19.48 -3.50 4.67
N ASP A 50 -20.16 -3.45 3.52
CA ASP A 50 -20.53 -4.64 2.75
C ASP A 50 -19.32 -5.27 2.03
N THR A 51 -18.43 -4.44 1.48
CA THR A 51 -17.25 -4.92 0.74
C THR A 51 -16.06 -5.26 1.63
N PHE A 52 -16.00 -4.72 2.84
CA PHE A 52 -14.86 -4.87 3.75
C PHE A 52 -14.47 -6.32 4.00
N LYS A 53 -15.44 -7.13 4.43
CA LYS A 53 -15.18 -8.54 4.78
C LYS A 53 -14.64 -9.34 3.59
N GLN A 54 -15.18 -9.11 2.42
CA GLN A 54 -14.73 -9.80 1.21
C GLN A 54 -13.31 -9.36 0.83
N SER A 55 -13.02 -8.05 0.93
CA SER A 55 -11.74 -7.49 0.52
C SER A 55 -10.58 -7.97 1.38
N ILE A 56 -10.76 -8.17 2.69
CA ILE A 56 -9.67 -8.61 3.58
C ILE A 56 -9.35 -10.10 3.50
N ASN A 57 -10.18 -10.91 2.84
CA ASN A 57 -10.09 -12.38 2.89
C ASN A 57 -9.05 -12.98 1.93
N THR A 58 -8.42 -12.21 1.08
CA THR A 58 -7.50 -12.73 0.05
C THR A 58 -6.18 -11.98 0.07
N GLY A 59 -5.11 -12.69 0.40
CA GLY A 59 -3.75 -12.15 0.40
C GLY A 59 -3.51 -11.14 1.51
N ILE A 60 -2.52 -10.26 1.30
CA ILE A 60 -2.21 -9.16 2.19
C ILE A 60 -3.05 -7.96 1.81
N VAL A 61 -3.74 -7.42 2.78
CA VAL A 61 -4.58 -6.23 2.62
C VAL A 61 -4.29 -5.23 3.74
N ILE A 62 -3.97 -4.01 3.33
CA ILE A 62 -3.68 -2.91 4.23
C ILE A 62 -4.89 -1.97 4.24
N ILE A 63 -5.46 -1.72 5.41
CA ILE A 63 -6.63 -0.87 5.61
C ILE A 63 -6.27 0.34 6.44
N GLU A 64 -6.40 1.52 5.87
CA GLU A 64 -6.31 2.79 6.58
C GLU A 64 -7.72 3.25 6.98
N PHE A 65 -7.97 3.37 8.26
CA PHE A 65 -9.18 4.00 8.80
C PHE A 65 -8.97 5.50 8.91
N VAL A 66 -9.79 6.25 8.21
CA VAL A 66 -9.69 7.70 8.07
C VAL A 66 -10.95 8.43 8.54
N ALA A 67 -10.80 9.72 8.82
CA ALA A 67 -11.89 10.66 9.05
C ALA A 67 -11.53 12.04 8.50
N SER A 68 -12.51 12.89 8.32
CA SER A 68 -12.35 14.22 7.71
C SER A 68 -11.47 15.19 8.52
N PHE A 69 -11.32 14.93 9.83
CA PHE A 69 -10.58 15.79 10.77
C PHE A 69 -9.11 15.43 10.96
N ALA A 70 -8.61 14.37 10.31
CA ALA A 70 -7.24 13.91 10.45
C ALA A 70 -6.57 13.71 9.09
N ASP A 71 -5.26 13.93 9.05
CA ASP A 71 -4.47 13.68 7.85
C ASP A 71 -4.41 12.18 7.53
N LYS A 72 -4.41 11.87 6.25
CA LYS A 72 -4.26 10.51 5.76
C LYS A 72 -2.78 10.15 5.67
N PHE A 73 -2.48 8.86 5.72
CA PHE A 73 -1.11 8.37 5.55
C PHE A 73 -0.57 8.74 4.16
N ALA A 74 0.52 9.52 4.14
CA ALA A 74 1.06 10.10 2.91
C ALA A 74 1.83 9.08 2.05
N GLU A 75 2.51 8.11 2.70
CA GLU A 75 3.41 7.16 2.03
C GLU A 75 2.69 5.90 1.51
N TRP A 76 1.37 5.91 1.42
CA TRP A 76 0.59 4.74 1.02
C TRP A 76 0.98 4.17 -0.36
N GLU A 77 1.43 5.01 -1.30
CA GLU A 77 1.89 4.60 -2.64
C GLU A 77 3.18 3.77 -2.60
N SER A 78 3.96 3.92 -1.53
CA SER A 78 5.21 3.18 -1.33
C SER A 78 4.97 1.78 -0.74
N ILE A 79 3.74 1.45 -0.35
CA ILE A 79 3.39 0.13 0.18
C ILE A 79 3.05 -0.80 -0.98
N GLU A 80 3.96 -1.70 -1.32
CA GLU A 80 3.84 -2.65 -2.43
C GLU A 80 3.47 -4.08 -1.98
N ASP A 81 3.43 -4.35 -0.67
CA ASP A 81 3.26 -5.69 -0.10
C ASP A 81 1.86 -6.27 -0.24
N GLY A 82 0.88 -5.44 -0.55
CA GLY A 82 -0.51 -5.86 -0.63
C GLY A 82 -1.42 -4.82 -1.24
N THR A 83 -2.72 -5.08 -1.15
CA THR A 83 -3.72 -4.13 -1.65
C THR A 83 -4.07 -3.11 -0.57
N TYR A 84 -3.89 -1.84 -0.87
CA TYR A 84 -4.19 -0.74 0.04
C TYR A 84 -5.60 -0.20 -0.17
N TYR A 85 -6.35 -0.06 0.93
CA TYR A 85 -7.70 0.50 0.94
C TYR A 85 -7.87 1.51 2.08
N ARG A 86 -8.86 2.39 1.92
CA ARG A 86 -9.32 3.30 2.97
C ARG A 86 -10.73 2.97 3.43
N VAL A 87 -11.02 3.26 4.71
CA VAL A 87 -12.35 3.17 5.30
C VAL A 87 -12.65 4.48 6.02
N ASP A 88 -13.70 5.14 5.61
CA ASP A 88 -14.20 6.34 6.27
C ASP A 88 -15.06 5.93 7.48
N ILE A 89 -14.54 6.17 8.69
CA ILE A 89 -15.24 5.78 9.93
C ILE A 89 -16.44 6.66 10.26
N GLU A 90 -16.54 7.83 9.66
CA GLU A 90 -17.70 8.71 9.82
C GLU A 90 -18.89 8.15 9.04
N LYS A 91 -18.64 7.52 7.88
CA LYS A 91 -19.65 6.83 7.08
C LYS A 91 -19.96 5.42 7.58
N TYR A 92 -18.95 4.72 8.11
CA TYR A 92 -19.05 3.32 8.54
C TYR A 92 -18.63 3.14 10.01
N PRO A 93 -19.41 3.69 10.96
CA PRO A 93 -19.11 3.61 12.40
C PRO A 93 -19.22 2.19 12.97
N ASP A 94 -19.91 1.28 12.28
CA ASP A 94 -19.96 -0.14 12.59
C ASP A 94 -18.58 -0.81 12.44
N LEU A 95 -17.82 -0.48 11.39
CA LEU A 95 -16.45 -0.97 11.20
C LEU A 95 -15.51 -0.41 12.27
N LYS A 96 -15.63 0.88 12.61
CA LYS A 96 -14.88 1.47 13.74
C LYS A 96 -15.06 0.68 15.01
N LYS A 97 -16.31 0.36 15.36
CA LYS A 97 -16.67 -0.38 16.58
C LYS A 97 -16.17 -1.83 16.53
N LYS A 98 -16.41 -2.51 15.40
CA LYS A 98 -16.04 -3.93 15.19
C LYS A 98 -14.53 -4.15 15.29
N TYR A 99 -13.74 -3.28 14.69
CA TYR A 99 -12.28 -3.39 14.68
C TYR A 99 -11.59 -2.60 15.80
N LYS A 100 -12.38 -2.01 16.72
CA LYS A 100 -11.90 -1.28 17.91
C LYS A 100 -10.91 -0.16 17.52
N VAL A 101 -11.24 0.60 16.48
CA VAL A 101 -10.47 1.75 16.05
C VAL A 101 -10.64 2.89 17.07
N ARG A 102 -9.58 3.25 17.77
CA ARG A 102 -9.61 4.22 18.90
C ARG A 102 -9.00 5.57 18.54
N SER A 103 -8.08 5.59 17.59
CA SER A 103 -7.43 6.80 17.09
C SER A 103 -7.48 6.83 15.56
N ILE A 104 -7.35 7.99 14.96
CA ILE A 104 -7.36 8.20 13.52
C ILE A 104 -6.17 9.10 13.16
N PRO A 105 -5.43 8.74 12.09
CA PRO A 105 -5.55 7.52 11.30
C PRO A 105 -5.12 6.24 12.04
N THR A 106 -5.64 5.11 11.63
CA THR A 106 -5.19 3.78 12.08
C THR A 106 -5.01 2.90 10.85
N ILE A 107 -3.84 2.27 10.71
CA ILE A 107 -3.57 1.27 9.68
C ILE A 107 -3.65 -0.13 10.29
N MET A 108 -4.35 -1.03 9.62
CA MET A 108 -4.39 -2.46 9.98
C MET A 108 -3.98 -3.30 8.79
N VAL A 109 -3.11 -4.27 9.04
CA VAL A 109 -2.68 -5.25 8.03
C VAL A 109 -3.41 -6.57 8.29
N PHE A 110 -4.04 -7.09 7.25
CA PHE A 110 -4.71 -8.37 7.23
C PHE A 110 -3.99 -9.34 6.30
N ASN A 111 -3.93 -10.60 6.70
CA ASN A 111 -3.44 -11.69 5.87
C ASN A 111 -4.52 -12.77 5.80
N ASN A 112 -5.13 -12.94 4.63
CA ASN A 112 -6.22 -13.90 4.42
C ASN A 112 -7.33 -13.80 5.49
N GLY A 113 -7.76 -12.58 5.81
CA GLY A 113 -8.83 -12.30 6.76
C GLY A 113 -8.39 -12.20 8.23
N VAL A 114 -7.16 -12.56 8.55
CA VAL A 114 -6.60 -12.46 9.91
C VAL A 114 -5.89 -11.11 10.07
N LYS A 115 -6.24 -10.37 11.12
CA LYS A 115 -5.55 -9.13 11.44
C LYS A 115 -4.22 -9.43 12.11
N GLU A 116 -3.12 -9.06 11.48
CA GLU A 116 -1.76 -9.32 11.94
C GLU A 116 -1.14 -8.09 12.63
N LEU A 117 -1.25 -6.91 12.03
CA LEU A 117 -0.61 -5.68 12.51
C LEU A 117 -1.63 -4.55 12.72
N THR A 118 -1.29 -3.63 13.60
CA THR A 118 -2.09 -2.41 13.82
C THR A 118 -1.18 -1.25 14.20
N TYR A 119 -1.16 -0.21 13.38
CA TYR A 119 -0.49 1.07 13.65
C TYR A 119 -1.53 2.12 13.98
N ARG A 120 -1.33 2.85 15.07
CA ARG A 120 -2.29 3.85 15.57
C ARG A 120 -1.64 5.21 15.65
N ALA A 121 -2.40 6.21 15.24
CA ALA A 121 -1.99 7.59 15.47
C ALA A 121 -1.82 7.89 16.96
N ASN A 122 -0.87 8.75 17.25
CA ASN A 122 -0.63 9.34 18.56
C ASN A 122 -1.72 10.35 18.93
N ILE A 123 -1.56 11.04 20.06
CA ILE A 123 -2.53 12.06 20.54
C ILE A 123 -2.59 13.31 19.65
N MET A 124 -1.60 13.51 18.76
CA MET A 124 -1.56 14.60 17.79
C MET A 124 -2.20 14.20 16.45
N LEU A 125 -2.78 13.02 16.37
CA LEU A 125 -3.38 12.42 15.17
C LEU A 125 -2.35 12.12 14.05
N GLU A 126 -1.11 11.85 14.45
CA GLU A 126 -0.01 11.52 13.54
C GLU A 126 0.35 10.04 13.67
N LEU A 127 0.60 9.38 12.54
CA LEU A 127 1.17 8.02 12.51
C LEU A 127 2.70 8.12 12.57
N ASP A 128 3.28 7.55 13.63
CA ASP A 128 4.73 7.47 13.82
C ASP A 128 5.28 6.17 13.18
N VAL A 129 4.91 5.91 11.93
CA VAL A 129 5.35 4.74 11.15
C VAL A 129 5.57 5.15 9.70
N THR A 130 6.59 4.58 9.06
CA THR A 130 6.89 4.76 7.64
C THR A 130 6.40 3.58 6.80
N ALA A 131 6.32 3.74 5.49
CA ALA A 131 6.01 2.63 4.58
C ALA A 131 7.07 1.52 4.64
N GLU A 132 8.34 1.88 4.85
CA GLU A 132 9.45 0.93 4.98
C GLU A 132 9.32 0.07 6.25
N GLU A 133 8.97 0.67 7.39
CA GLU A 133 8.71 -0.07 8.63
C GLU A 133 7.52 -1.03 8.49
N ILE A 134 6.45 -0.60 7.80
CA ILE A 134 5.30 -1.47 7.49
C ILE A 134 5.74 -2.66 6.62
N HIS A 135 6.60 -2.42 5.62
CA HIS A 135 7.15 -3.45 4.76
C HIS A 135 7.98 -4.47 5.56
N GLU A 136 8.92 -4.00 6.40
CA GLU A 136 9.75 -4.85 7.25
C GLU A 136 8.90 -5.73 8.19
N ASP A 137 7.91 -5.14 8.86
CA ASP A 137 6.99 -5.86 9.75
C ASP A 137 6.15 -6.92 8.99
N ILE A 138 5.76 -6.65 7.75
CA ILE A 138 5.06 -7.61 6.89
C ILE A 138 5.99 -8.77 6.51
N GLU A 139 7.23 -8.48 6.10
CA GLU A 139 8.22 -9.51 5.77
C GLU A 139 8.52 -10.41 6.98
N ASP A 140 8.64 -9.84 8.18
CA ASP A 140 8.88 -10.59 9.42
C ASP A 140 7.74 -11.59 9.71
N ILE A 141 6.48 -11.19 9.54
CA ILE A 141 5.33 -12.10 9.71
C ILE A 141 5.39 -13.30 8.75
N PHE A 142 5.92 -13.10 7.54
CA PHE A 142 6.02 -14.19 6.57
C PHE A 142 7.25 -15.05 6.81
N SER A 143 8.38 -14.49 7.28
CA SER A 143 9.58 -15.26 7.56
C SER A 143 9.41 -16.22 8.74
N ASP A 144 8.63 -15.83 9.75
CA ASP A 144 8.35 -16.66 10.94
C ASP A 144 7.39 -17.84 10.67
N LYS A 145 6.74 -17.88 9.51
CA LYS A 145 5.78 -18.94 9.12
C LYS A 145 6.41 -20.09 8.32
N PHE A 146 7.72 -20.04 8.07
CA PHE A 146 8.51 -21.07 7.39
C PHE A 146 9.69 -21.50 8.23
#